data_8344dca2b75f069acc1d7dafeb8bd1cc
#
_entry.id   8344dca2b75f069acc1d7dafeb8bd1cc
#
_cell.length_a   1.000
_cell.length_b   1.000
_cell.length_c   1.000
_cell.angle_alpha   90.00
_cell.angle_beta   90.00
_cell.angle_gamma   90.00
#
_symmetry.space_group_name_H-M   'P 1'
#
loop_
_entity.id
_entity.type
_entity.pdbx_description
1 polymer ?
#
loop_
_entity_poly.entity_id
_entity_poly.type
_entity_poly.pdbx_seq_one_letter_code
_entity_poly.pdbx_strand_id
1 'polypeptide(L)'
;MFTNKDVEFRSIYVINCITDKELRVSSGELLLEDLDEKKTLTKLPFQKILALFIVGHIHVTTPLIDKCRQHNVALVVMKQSLRPVFYWANAAEANFLVRKKQFEFSKDDISIARVLVANKIANHRKLLQRTRMRDEATTAAIRQCEIYQQAAATAADYNALMGIEGSAAKAFFAAYFQGNGWRGRLPRAKTDYINATLDIGYTYLFNFVECFARMFGFDIYVGVYHRLWFKRKSLICDLMEPFRCIIDRTVRTALNRQQFTPKHFEVHKGEHRLKREMNKEYSKVFFDALVVYKSDIFKYIQAYYRCFMGGKSPDQYPRFEI
;
A
#
# COMPACT_ATOMS: atom_id res chain seq x y z
N MET A 1 -18.46 8.58 9.93
CA MET A 1 -16.97 8.62 9.76
C MET A 1 -16.37 7.69 10.80
N PHE A 2 -15.28 6.98 10.47
CA PHE A 2 -14.61 6.11 11.44
C PHE A 2 -13.98 6.92 12.56
N THR A 3 -14.32 6.57 13.81
CA THR A 3 -13.82 7.23 15.04
C THR A 3 -12.58 6.53 15.56
N ASN A 4 -11.91 7.12 16.57
CA ASN A 4 -10.81 6.44 17.26
C ASN A 4 -11.29 5.16 17.96
N LYS A 5 -12.49 5.18 18.54
CA LYS A 5 -13.11 4.01 19.18
C LYS A 5 -13.32 2.88 18.16
N ASP A 6 -13.78 3.21 16.92
CA ASP A 6 -13.91 2.18 15.88
C ASP A 6 -12.59 1.48 15.61
N VAL A 7 -11.48 2.23 15.55
CA VAL A 7 -10.15 1.65 15.26
C VAL A 7 -9.61 0.84 16.43
N GLU A 8 -9.98 1.22 17.66
CA GLU A 8 -9.54 0.53 18.88
C GLU A 8 -10.28 -0.79 19.10
N PHE A 9 -11.60 -0.80 18.87
CA PHE A 9 -12.46 -1.95 19.20
C PHE A 9 -12.86 -2.82 18.01
N ARG A 10 -12.62 -2.36 16.79
CA ARG A 10 -13.00 -3.05 15.55
C ARG A 10 -11.77 -3.41 14.71
N SER A 11 -11.84 -4.53 14.03
CA SER A 11 -10.72 -5.05 13.25
C SER A 11 -11.00 -5.05 11.75
N ILE A 12 -9.92 -4.95 10.98
CA ILE A 12 -9.93 -5.14 9.54
C ILE A 12 -9.70 -6.63 9.27
N TYR A 13 -10.67 -7.27 8.63
CA TYR A 13 -10.58 -8.66 8.25
C TYR A 13 -10.28 -8.77 6.76
N VAL A 14 -9.30 -9.61 6.45
CA VAL A 14 -8.94 -9.91 5.07
C VAL A 14 -9.26 -11.37 4.81
N ILE A 15 -10.20 -11.62 3.91
CA ILE A 15 -10.71 -12.95 3.59
C ILE A 15 -10.18 -13.32 2.21
N ASN A 16 -9.37 -14.38 2.17
CA ASN A 16 -8.83 -14.88 0.92
C ASN A 16 -9.68 -16.04 0.42
N CYS A 17 -10.37 -15.82 -0.70
CA CYS A 17 -11.27 -16.78 -1.34
C CYS A 17 -10.59 -17.42 -2.56
N ILE A 18 -9.42 -18.03 -2.36
CA ILE A 18 -8.71 -18.79 -3.41
C ILE A 18 -9.43 -20.13 -3.66
N THR A 19 -10.01 -20.73 -2.62
CA THR A 19 -10.92 -21.88 -2.68
C THR A 19 -12.36 -21.40 -2.62
N ASP A 20 -13.33 -22.21 -3.03
CA ASP A 20 -14.74 -21.85 -3.01
C ASP A 20 -15.23 -21.61 -1.58
N LYS A 21 -15.45 -20.34 -1.28
CA LYS A 21 -15.93 -19.89 0.03
C LYS A 21 -17.19 -19.05 -0.12
N GLU A 22 -18.06 -19.20 0.86
CA GLU A 22 -19.26 -18.38 0.96
C GLU A 22 -19.21 -17.49 2.20
N LEU A 23 -19.63 -16.25 2.01
CA LEU A 23 -19.92 -15.31 3.09
C LEU A 23 -21.42 -15.13 3.19
N ARG A 24 -21.98 -15.53 4.31
CA ARG A 24 -23.40 -15.34 4.61
C ARG A 24 -23.66 -14.74 5.96
N VAL A 25 -24.86 -14.24 6.15
CA VAL A 25 -25.35 -13.77 7.44
C VAL A 25 -26.15 -14.88 8.09
N SER A 26 -25.79 -15.24 9.33
CA SER A 26 -26.55 -16.19 10.15
C SER A 26 -26.63 -15.69 11.57
N SER A 27 -27.84 -15.67 12.16
CA SER A 27 -28.08 -15.21 13.52
C SER A 27 -27.49 -13.82 13.83
N GLY A 28 -27.45 -12.92 12.84
CA GLY A 28 -26.91 -11.57 12.99
C GLY A 28 -25.39 -11.47 12.94
N GLU A 29 -24.69 -12.54 12.70
CA GLU A 29 -23.23 -12.60 12.55
C GLU A 29 -22.82 -12.91 11.10
N LEU A 30 -21.59 -12.52 10.76
CA LEU A 30 -20.93 -12.91 9.52
C LEU A 30 -20.41 -14.35 9.68
N LEU A 31 -20.83 -15.22 8.77
CA LEU A 31 -20.33 -16.58 8.65
C LEU A 31 -19.44 -16.71 7.42
N LEU A 32 -18.24 -17.26 7.61
CA LEU A 32 -17.37 -17.68 6.51
C LEU A 32 -17.37 -19.21 6.48
N GLU A 33 -17.78 -19.78 5.37
CA GLU A 33 -17.83 -21.23 5.15
C GLU A 33 -16.91 -21.62 3.99
N ASP A 34 -16.27 -22.77 4.14
CA ASP A 34 -15.60 -23.44 3.05
C ASP A 34 -16.62 -24.38 2.39
N LEU A 35 -16.89 -24.20 1.11
CA LEU A 35 -17.90 -24.99 0.40
C LEU A 35 -17.39 -26.39 0.04
N ASP A 36 -16.09 -26.54 -0.16
CA ASP A 36 -15.46 -27.82 -0.48
C ASP A 36 -15.46 -28.75 0.75
N GLU A 37 -15.04 -28.19 1.89
CA GLU A 37 -14.97 -28.93 3.16
C GLU A 37 -16.30 -28.96 3.94
N LYS A 38 -17.31 -28.19 3.48
CA LYS A 38 -18.62 -28.00 4.18
C LYS A 38 -18.45 -27.58 5.64
N LYS A 39 -17.48 -26.73 5.92
CA LYS A 39 -17.07 -26.37 7.28
C LYS A 39 -17.18 -24.87 7.51
N THR A 40 -17.75 -24.48 8.65
CA THR A 40 -17.68 -23.11 9.14
C THR A 40 -16.25 -22.79 9.59
N LEU A 41 -15.59 -21.87 8.90
CA LEU A 41 -14.24 -21.43 9.21
C LEU A 41 -14.22 -20.41 10.34
N THR A 42 -15.18 -19.49 10.34
CA THR A 42 -15.27 -18.43 11.37
C THR A 42 -16.65 -17.81 11.45
N LYS A 43 -16.97 -17.29 12.64
CA LYS A 43 -18.14 -16.45 12.91
C LYS A 43 -17.64 -15.12 13.48
N LEU A 44 -18.13 -14.02 12.95
CA LEU A 44 -17.70 -12.68 13.32
C LEU A 44 -18.91 -11.77 13.58
N PRO A 45 -19.07 -11.22 14.79
CA PRO A 45 -20.08 -10.24 15.05
C PRO A 45 -19.74 -8.93 14.30
N PHE A 46 -20.73 -8.39 13.56
CA PHE A 46 -20.52 -7.17 12.74
C PHE A 46 -20.02 -5.97 13.56
N GLN A 47 -20.35 -5.89 14.85
CA GLN A 47 -19.88 -4.85 15.74
C GLN A 47 -18.35 -4.82 15.91
N LYS A 48 -17.69 -5.97 15.73
CA LYS A 48 -16.22 -6.06 15.79
C LYS A 48 -15.51 -5.86 14.45
N ILE A 49 -16.27 -5.65 13.37
CA ILE A 49 -15.72 -5.51 12.02
C ILE A 49 -15.65 -4.03 11.64
N LEU A 50 -14.47 -3.52 11.33
CA LEU A 50 -14.25 -2.19 10.76
C LEU A 50 -14.37 -2.23 9.24
N ALA A 51 -13.71 -3.20 8.63
CA ALA A 51 -13.71 -3.41 7.19
C ALA A 51 -13.55 -4.89 6.85
N LEU A 52 -14.21 -5.30 5.77
CA LEU A 52 -14.05 -6.61 5.13
C LEU A 52 -13.35 -6.43 3.79
N PHE A 53 -12.16 -6.96 3.68
CA PHE A 53 -11.40 -7.04 2.44
C PHE A 53 -11.50 -8.47 1.92
N ILE A 54 -12.20 -8.65 0.81
CA ILE A 54 -12.44 -9.96 0.21
C ILE A 54 -11.58 -10.07 -1.04
N VAL A 55 -10.73 -11.08 -1.09
CA VAL A 55 -9.80 -11.32 -2.20
C VAL A 55 -10.18 -12.61 -2.92
N GLY A 56 -10.50 -12.53 -4.19
CA GLY A 56 -10.83 -13.68 -5.03
C GLY A 56 -12.31 -13.72 -5.44
N HIS A 57 -12.80 -14.91 -5.72
CA HIS A 57 -14.18 -15.14 -6.14
C HIS A 57 -15.07 -15.40 -4.92
N ILE A 58 -16.18 -14.68 -4.84
CA ILE A 58 -17.13 -14.82 -3.74
C ILE A 58 -18.55 -14.46 -4.20
N HIS A 59 -19.52 -15.14 -3.62
CA HIS A 59 -20.92 -14.75 -3.68
C HIS A 59 -21.23 -13.76 -2.55
N VAL A 60 -21.67 -12.56 -2.92
CA VAL A 60 -22.09 -11.51 -1.99
C VAL A 60 -23.59 -11.39 -2.05
N THR A 61 -24.26 -11.60 -0.92
CA THR A 61 -25.72 -11.54 -0.85
C THR A 61 -26.21 -10.17 -0.37
N THR A 62 -27.41 -9.76 -0.77
CA THR A 62 -28.05 -8.53 -0.31
C THR A 62 -28.09 -8.42 1.23
N PRO A 63 -28.47 -9.47 1.99
CA PRO A 63 -28.43 -9.42 3.44
C PRO A 63 -27.05 -9.10 4.03
N LEU A 64 -25.95 -9.55 3.39
CA LEU A 64 -24.59 -9.19 3.80
C LEU A 64 -24.31 -7.70 3.60
N ILE A 65 -24.68 -7.17 2.44
CA ILE A 65 -24.52 -5.75 2.13
C ILE A 65 -25.31 -4.90 3.14
N ASP A 66 -26.56 -5.26 3.42
CA ASP A 66 -27.41 -4.55 4.38
C ASP A 66 -26.83 -4.58 5.80
N LYS A 67 -26.29 -5.70 6.24
CA LYS A 67 -25.61 -5.79 7.53
C LYS A 67 -24.34 -4.95 7.58
N CYS A 68 -23.53 -4.94 6.53
CA CYS A 68 -22.38 -4.04 6.43
C CYS A 68 -22.81 -2.59 6.54
N ARG A 69 -23.91 -2.20 5.88
CA ARG A 69 -24.49 -0.86 5.95
C ARG A 69 -24.97 -0.51 7.36
N GLN A 70 -25.79 -1.39 8.00
CA GLN A 70 -26.33 -1.18 9.35
C GLN A 70 -25.21 -0.98 10.39
N HIS A 71 -24.13 -1.72 10.28
CA HIS A 71 -23.01 -1.69 11.23
C HIS A 71 -21.85 -0.79 10.79
N ASN A 72 -22.01 -0.02 9.70
CA ASN A 72 -20.98 0.84 9.14
C ASN A 72 -19.64 0.09 8.90
N VAL A 73 -19.74 -1.10 8.31
CA VAL A 73 -18.60 -1.93 7.90
C VAL A 73 -18.23 -1.60 6.46
N ALA A 74 -16.99 -1.20 6.21
CA ALA A 74 -16.52 -1.04 4.84
C ALA A 74 -16.36 -2.40 4.15
N LEU A 75 -16.90 -2.51 2.92
CA LEU A 75 -16.83 -3.73 2.13
C LEU A 75 -15.99 -3.47 0.87
N VAL A 76 -14.93 -4.22 0.69
CA VAL A 76 -14.04 -4.13 -0.45
C VAL A 76 -13.86 -5.51 -1.06
N VAL A 77 -14.21 -5.67 -2.32
CA VAL A 77 -13.99 -6.90 -3.09
C VAL A 77 -12.86 -6.67 -4.08
N MET A 78 -11.88 -7.55 -4.07
CA MET A 78 -10.64 -7.44 -4.83
C MET A 78 -10.38 -8.70 -5.64
N LYS A 79 -9.72 -8.53 -6.78
CA LYS A 79 -9.09 -9.64 -7.50
C LYS A 79 -7.92 -10.19 -6.70
N GLN A 80 -7.40 -11.37 -7.07
CA GLN A 80 -6.19 -11.94 -6.45
C GLN A 80 -4.96 -11.03 -6.56
N SER A 81 -4.91 -10.10 -7.53
CA SER A 81 -3.90 -9.03 -7.65
C SER A 81 -4.13 -7.86 -6.69
N LEU A 82 -5.02 -7.98 -5.72
CA LEU A 82 -5.53 -6.93 -4.82
C LEU A 82 -6.18 -5.72 -5.52
N ARG A 83 -6.41 -5.79 -6.84
CA ARG A 83 -7.10 -4.73 -7.56
C ARG A 83 -8.57 -4.66 -7.12
N PRO A 84 -9.04 -3.53 -6.55
CA PRO A 84 -10.43 -3.38 -6.17
C PRO A 84 -11.34 -3.47 -7.39
N VAL A 85 -12.41 -4.27 -7.28
CA VAL A 85 -13.48 -4.39 -8.29
C VAL A 85 -14.80 -3.84 -7.77
N PHE A 86 -15.00 -3.89 -6.46
CA PHE A 86 -16.13 -3.30 -5.77
C PHE A 86 -15.67 -2.65 -4.47
N TYR A 87 -16.30 -1.53 -4.15
CA TYR A 87 -16.02 -0.79 -2.93
C TYR A 87 -17.29 -0.15 -2.42
N TRP A 88 -17.54 -0.29 -1.12
CA TRP A 88 -18.59 0.43 -0.43
C TRP A 88 -18.14 0.82 0.98
N ALA A 89 -18.38 2.07 1.39
CA ALA A 89 -18.28 2.54 2.76
C ALA A 89 -19.18 3.74 2.95
N ASN A 90 -20.02 3.69 3.97
CA ASN A 90 -21.07 4.69 4.23
C ASN A 90 -20.51 6.13 4.30
N ALA A 91 -19.37 6.32 4.96
CA ALA A 91 -18.77 7.65 5.14
C ALA A 91 -18.16 8.24 3.85
N ALA A 92 -17.80 7.41 2.87
CA ALA A 92 -17.07 7.86 1.69
C ALA A 92 -17.96 8.59 0.67
N GLU A 93 -19.19 8.13 0.48
CA GLU A 93 -20.08 8.64 -0.56
C GLU A 93 -20.51 10.08 -0.29
N ALA A 94 -20.80 10.40 0.98
CA ALA A 94 -21.28 11.72 1.38
C ALA A 94 -20.15 12.74 1.68
N ASN A 95 -18.87 12.32 1.59
CA ASN A 95 -17.75 13.19 1.98
C ASN A 95 -17.29 14.10 0.83
N PHE A 96 -18.18 14.95 0.35
CA PHE A 96 -17.84 15.93 -0.71
C PHE A 96 -16.83 17.00 -0.23
N LEU A 97 -16.80 17.28 1.08
CA LEU A 97 -15.91 18.31 1.65
C LEU A 97 -14.44 17.96 1.46
N VAL A 98 -14.03 16.70 1.61
CA VAL A 98 -12.63 16.30 1.37
C VAL A 98 -12.25 16.48 -0.09
N ARG A 99 -13.15 16.13 -1.02
CA ARG A 99 -12.91 16.32 -2.46
C ARG A 99 -12.81 17.79 -2.83
N LYS A 100 -13.75 18.63 -2.31
CA LYS A 100 -13.67 20.07 -2.49
C LYS A 100 -12.31 20.61 -2.03
N LYS A 101 -11.88 20.26 -0.82
CA LYS A 101 -10.59 20.69 -0.27
C LYS A 101 -9.39 20.19 -1.09
N GLN A 102 -9.46 18.98 -1.66
CA GLN A 102 -8.41 18.48 -2.55
C GLN A 102 -8.28 19.32 -3.83
N PHE A 103 -9.38 19.76 -4.43
CA PHE A 103 -9.36 20.60 -5.62
C PHE A 103 -8.93 22.04 -5.32
N GLU A 104 -9.20 22.54 -4.11
CA GLU A 104 -8.80 23.87 -3.63
C GLU A 104 -7.34 23.90 -3.17
N PHE A 105 -6.73 22.73 -2.89
CA PHE A 105 -5.33 22.67 -2.46
C PHE A 105 -4.41 23.15 -3.57
N SER A 106 -3.53 24.12 -3.24
CA SER A 106 -2.59 24.70 -4.23
C SER A 106 -1.64 23.65 -4.79
N LYS A 107 -1.51 23.61 -6.11
CA LYS A 107 -0.58 22.71 -6.80
C LYS A 107 0.89 23.08 -6.58
N ASP A 108 1.14 24.31 -6.14
CA ASP A 108 2.48 24.83 -5.86
C ASP A 108 2.87 24.64 -4.39
N ASP A 109 1.91 24.29 -3.52
CA ASP A 109 2.20 23.93 -2.14
C ASP A 109 2.74 22.50 -2.05
N ILE A 110 4.05 22.39 -1.90
CA ILE A 110 4.75 21.12 -1.73
C ILE A 110 4.98 20.73 -0.27
N SER A 111 4.40 21.43 0.67
CA SER A 111 4.65 21.24 2.10
C SER A 111 4.34 19.82 2.58
N ILE A 112 3.19 19.27 2.17
CA ILE A 112 2.80 17.88 2.48
C ILE A 112 3.69 16.90 1.68
N ALA A 113 4.02 17.21 0.44
CA ALA A 113 4.88 16.38 -0.40
C ALA A 113 6.27 16.20 0.22
N ARG A 114 6.84 17.26 0.82
CA ARG A 114 8.11 17.19 1.56
C ARG A 114 8.04 16.15 2.70
N VAL A 115 6.96 16.13 3.45
CA VAL A 115 6.77 15.14 4.54
C VAL A 115 6.74 13.72 4.00
N LEU A 116 5.99 13.47 2.92
CA LEU A 116 5.87 12.15 2.31
C LEU A 116 7.21 11.64 1.79
N VAL A 117 7.95 12.48 1.06
CA VAL A 117 9.26 12.12 0.49
C VAL A 117 10.30 11.94 1.59
N ALA A 118 10.37 12.84 2.57
CA ALA A 118 11.28 12.71 3.70
C ALA A 118 11.01 11.42 4.51
N ASN A 119 9.74 11.05 4.70
CA ASN A 119 9.36 9.82 5.38
C ASN A 119 9.76 8.56 4.57
N LYS A 120 9.58 8.57 3.24
CA LYS A 120 10.08 7.50 2.37
C LYS A 120 11.59 7.31 2.54
N ILE A 121 12.36 8.40 2.46
CA ILE A 121 13.83 8.36 2.55
C ILE A 121 14.27 7.87 3.95
N ALA A 122 13.59 8.30 5.02
CA ALA A 122 13.84 7.82 6.36
C ALA A 122 13.68 6.30 6.49
N ASN A 123 12.63 5.74 5.87
CA ASN A 123 12.41 4.30 5.85
C ASN A 123 13.44 3.55 5.00
N HIS A 124 13.88 4.10 3.87
CA HIS A 124 14.99 3.56 3.09
C HIS A 124 16.28 3.50 3.95
N ARG A 125 16.63 4.62 4.62
CA ARG A 125 17.78 4.66 5.54
C ARG A 125 17.67 3.58 6.63
N LYS A 126 16.49 3.41 7.22
CA LYS A 126 16.26 2.41 8.26
C LYS A 126 16.44 0.98 7.76
N LEU A 127 15.99 0.67 6.54
CA LEU A 127 16.23 -0.62 5.90
C LEU A 127 17.72 -0.90 5.69
N LEU A 128 18.51 0.09 5.24
CA LEU A 128 19.96 -0.03 5.11
C LEU A 128 20.62 -0.26 6.47
N GLN A 129 20.21 0.47 7.52
CA GLN A 129 20.71 0.30 8.87
C GLN A 129 20.46 -1.09 9.47
N ARG A 130 19.40 -1.77 9.02
CA ARG A 130 19.05 -3.13 9.47
C ARG A 130 19.73 -4.24 8.66
N THR A 131 20.55 -3.92 7.68
CA THR A 131 21.32 -4.95 6.97
C THR A 131 22.39 -5.54 7.87
N ARG A 132 22.53 -6.89 7.86
CA ARG A 132 23.47 -7.59 8.73
C ARG A 132 24.93 -7.29 8.38
N MET A 133 25.24 -7.28 7.07
CA MET A 133 26.59 -6.96 6.59
C MET A 133 26.57 -5.52 6.07
N ARG A 134 27.34 -4.66 6.70
CA ARG A 134 27.50 -3.26 6.33
C ARG A 134 28.88 -3.09 5.73
N ASP A 135 28.92 -3.09 4.43
CA ASP A 135 30.10 -2.68 3.67
C ASP A 135 30.18 -1.14 3.56
N GLU A 136 31.24 -0.67 2.93
CA GLU A 136 31.47 0.75 2.71
C GLU A 136 30.36 1.39 1.86
N ALA A 137 29.86 0.67 0.83
CA ALA A 137 28.78 1.15 -0.03
C ALA A 137 27.48 1.34 0.76
N THR A 138 27.12 0.39 1.62
CA THR A 138 25.94 0.48 2.49
C THR A 138 26.09 1.64 3.48
N THR A 139 27.28 1.83 4.07
CA THR A 139 27.54 2.93 5.00
C THR A 139 27.45 4.28 4.32
N ALA A 140 27.99 4.41 3.11
CA ALA A 140 27.88 5.63 2.29
C ALA A 140 26.41 5.93 1.93
N ALA A 141 25.63 4.92 1.53
CA ALA A 141 24.22 5.07 1.20
C ALA A 141 23.38 5.50 2.42
N ILE A 142 23.68 5.02 3.63
CA ILE A 142 23.02 5.49 4.87
C ILE A 142 23.24 6.98 5.06
N ARG A 143 24.49 7.46 4.93
CA ARG A 143 24.84 8.89 5.05
C ARG A 143 24.15 9.72 3.96
N GLN A 144 24.16 9.26 2.71
CA GLN A 144 23.46 9.93 1.61
C GLN A 144 21.96 10.03 1.86
N CYS A 145 21.31 8.95 2.32
CA CYS A 145 19.88 9.00 2.67
C CYS A 145 19.61 10.02 3.81
N GLU A 146 20.50 10.17 4.77
CA GLU A 146 20.36 11.18 5.82
C GLU A 146 20.39 12.61 5.26
N ILE A 147 21.38 12.91 4.41
CA ILE A 147 21.49 14.20 3.73
C ILE A 147 20.24 14.47 2.86
N TYR A 148 19.81 13.50 2.06
CA TYR A 148 18.64 13.66 1.21
C TYR A 148 17.33 13.77 2.00
N GLN A 149 17.22 13.12 3.16
CA GLN A 149 16.06 13.28 4.03
C GLN A 149 15.94 14.72 4.55
N GLN A 150 17.05 15.32 4.96
CA GLN A 150 17.10 16.73 5.40
C GLN A 150 16.79 17.67 4.24
N ALA A 151 17.43 17.45 3.09
CA ALA A 151 17.19 18.24 1.89
C ALA A 151 15.73 18.18 1.41
N ALA A 152 15.08 17.00 1.51
CA ALA A 152 13.66 16.84 1.14
C ALA A 152 12.73 17.69 2.03
N ALA A 153 13.05 17.83 3.32
CA ALA A 153 12.27 18.62 4.25
C ALA A 153 12.30 20.14 3.92
N THR A 154 13.34 20.61 3.23
CA THR A 154 13.57 22.04 2.90
C THR A 154 13.62 22.33 1.39
N ALA A 155 13.23 21.37 0.53
CA ALA A 155 13.26 21.52 -0.91
C ALA A 155 12.48 22.78 -1.35
N ALA A 156 13.07 23.59 -2.24
CA ALA A 156 12.50 24.88 -2.63
C ALA A 156 11.20 24.72 -3.43
N ASP A 157 11.19 23.77 -4.36
CA ASP A 157 10.08 23.53 -5.28
C ASP A 157 9.92 22.05 -5.64
N TYR A 158 8.92 21.78 -6.47
CA TYR A 158 8.59 20.43 -6.93
C TYR A 158 9.77 19.73 -7.65
N ASN A 159 10.50 20.45 -8.50
CA ASN A 159 11.58 19.86 -9.30
C ASN A 159 12.78 19.50 -8.41
N ALA A 160 13.11 20.38 -7.46
CA ALA A 160 14.13 20.11 -6.45
C ALA A 160 13.77 18.87 -5.62
N LEU A 161 12.51 18.79 -5.14
CA LEU A 161 12.04 17.64 -4.36
C LEU A 161 12.10 16.33 -5.16
N MET A 162 11.70 16.35 -6.43
CA MET A 162 11.75 15.19 -7.33
C MET A 162 13.21 14.76 -7.60
N GLY A 163 14.13 15.68 -7.79
CA GLY A 163 15.56 15.40 -7.97
C GLY A 163 16.18 14.76 -6.71
N ILE A 164 15.83 15.27 -5.53
CA ILE A 164 16.27 14.72 -4.24
C ILE A 164 15.72 13.30 -4.05
N GLU A 165 14.44 13.07 -4.32
CA GLU A 165 13.82 11.77 -4.24
C GLU A 165 14.50 10.74 -5.16
N GLY A 166 14.75 11.14 -6.42
CA GLY A 166 15.42 10.29 -7.41
C GLY A 166 16.83 9.92 -6.99
N SER A 167 17.60 10.88 -6.47
CA SER A 167 18.97 10.68 -5.98
C SER A 167 19.01 9.76 -4.75
N ALA A 168 18.10 9.97 -3.80
CA ALA A 168 17.96 9.12 -2.63
C ALA A 168 17.57 7.68 -3.02
N ALA A 169 16.63 7.52 -3.94
CA ALA A 169 16.22 6.21 -4.45
C ALA A 169 17.39 5.50 -5.14
N LYS A 170 18.18 6.20 -5.97
CA LYS A 170 19.36 5.63 -6.63
C LYS A 170 20.37 5.11 -5.61
N ALA A 171 20.71 5.91 -4.60
CA ALA A 171 21.63 5.52 -3.53
C ALA A 171 21.12 4.30 -2.75
N PHE A 172 19.85 4.34 -2.34
CA PHE A 172 19.21 3.23 -1.62
C PHE A 172 19.22 1.95 -2.42
N PHE A 173 18.69 1.95 -3.63
CA PHE A 173 18.54 0.74 -4.42
C PHE A 173 19.88 0.11 -4.81
N ALA A 174 20.90 0.92 -5.11
CA ALA A 174 22.24 0.44 -5.43
C ALA A 174 22.85 -0.36 -4.27
N ALA A 175 22.75 0.15 -3.04
CA ALA A 175 23.29 -0.53 -1.86
C ALA A 175 22.38 -1.67 -1.36
N TYR A 176 21.05 -1.47 -1.39
CA TYR A 176 20.12 -2.42 -0.79
C TYR A 176 19.95 -3.71 -1.59
N PHE A 177 20.07 -3.66 -2.92
CA PHE A 177 19.98 -4.81 -3.81
C PHE A 177 21.32 -5.20 -4.47
N GLN A 178 22.43 -4.70 -3.95
CA GLN A 178 23.75 -5.06 -4.47
C GLN A 178 23.94 -6.60 -4.52
N GLY A 179 24.68 -7.08 -5.50
CA GLY A 179 24.72 -8.51 -5.84
C GLY A 179 23.57 -8.91 -6.77
N ASN A 180 23.35 -10.18 -6.98
CA ASN A 180 22.27 -10.76 -7.80
C ASN A 180 22.14 -10.21 -9.22
N GLY A 181 23.23 -9.63 -9.79
CA GLY A 181 23.19 -9.02 -11.12
C GLY A 181 22.37 -7.72 -11.22
N TRP A 182 22.08 -7.10 -10.09
CA TRP A 182 21.33 -5.84 -10.03
C TRP A 182 22.03 -4.70 -10.78
N ARG A 183 21.31 -4.06 -11.71
CA ARG A 183 21.83 -2.95 -12.53
C ARG A 183 21.22 -1.59 -12.22
N GLY A 184 20.31 -1.55 -11.26
CA GLY A 184 19.61 -0.33 -10.85
C GLY A 184 18.09 -0.45 -10.94
N ARG A 185 17.38 0.47 -10.29
CA ARG A 185 15.92 0.54 -10.32
C ARG A 185 15.45 1.20 -11.61
N LEU A 186 14.79 0.42 -12.46
CA LEU A 186 14.14 0.89 -13.71
C LEU A 186 12.64 0.61 -13.62
N PRO A 187 11.85 1.57 -13.07
CA PRO A 187 10.41 1.37 -12.86
C PRO A 187 9.68 1.05 -14.16
N ARG A 188 8.83 0.02 -14.14
CA ARG A 188 7.99 -0.44 -15.25
C ARG A 188 8.73 -1.02 -16.47
N ALA A 189 10.04 -0.93 -16.51
CA ALA A 189 10.83 -1.43 -17.65
C ALA A 189 11.03 -2.95 -17.61
N LYS A 190 10.90 -3.59 -16.43
CA LYS A 190 11.02 -5.05 -16.25
C LYS A 190 12.26 -5.66 -16.90
N THR A 191 13.37 -4.91 -16.92
CA THR A 191 14.64 -5.29 -17.57
C THR A 191 15.30 -6.49 -16.92
N ASP A 192 14.95 -6.79 -15.69
CA ASP A 192 15.39 -7.95 -14.93
C ASP A 192 14.28 -8.43 -13.99
N TYR A 193 14.46 -9.62 -13.44
CA TYR A 193 13.46 -10.25 -12.58
C TYR A 193 13.25 -9.53 -11.24
N ILE A 194 14.26 -8.81 -10.72
CA ILE A 194 14.14 -8.04 -9.46
C ILE A 194 13.27 -6.81 -9.70
N ASN A 195 13.53 -6.06 -10.79
CA ASN A 195 12.69 -4.94 -11.19
C ASN A 195 11.24 -5.38 -11.44
N ALA A 196 11.04 -6.50 -12.13
CA ALA A 196 9.71 -7.07 -12.38
C ALA A 196 9.02 -7.46 -11.05
N THR A 197 9.74 -8.06 -10.11
CA THR A 197 9.23 -8.44 -8.79
C THR A 197 8.85 -7.22 -7.96
N LEU A 198 9.68 -6.18 -7.94
CA LEU A 198 9.36 -4.90 -7.27
C LEU A 198 8.10 -4.25 -7.85
N ASP A 199 7.96 -4.24 -9.18
CA ASP A 199 6.77 -3.68 -9.84
C ASP A 199 5.49 -4.45 -9.48
N ILE A 200 5.57 -5.79 -9.36
CA ILE A 200 4.47 -6.62 -8.88
C ILE A 200 4.12 -6.23 -7.44
N GLY A 201 5.11 -6.24 -6.54
CA GLY A 201 4.89 -5.91 -5.12
C GLY A 201 4.32 -4.50 -4.92
N TYR A 202 4.82 -3.50 -5.64
CA TYR A 202 4.27 -2.15 -5.58
C TYR A 202 2.85 -2.05 -6.14
N THR A 203 2.48 -2.91 -7.09
CA THR A 203 1.09 -2.98 -7.56
C THR A 203 0.15 -3.49 -6.46
N TYR A 204 0.60 -4.48 -5.67
CA TYR A 204 -0.16 -4.96 -4.50
C TYR A 204 -0.31 -3.87 -3.44
N LEU A 205 0.79 -3.19 -3.09
CA LEU A 205 0.77 -2.07 -2.14
C LEU A 205 -0.16 -0.94 -2.61
N PHE A 206 -0.05 -0.55 -3.88
CA PHE A 206 -0.88 0.48 -4.50
C PHE A 206 -2.37 0.17 -4.34
N ASN A 207 -2.77 -1.04 -4.72
CA ASN A 207 -4.16 -1.48 -4.63
C ASN A 207 -4.64 -1.54 -3.17
N PHE A 208 -3.78 -1.96 -2.25
CA PHE A 208 -4.09 -2.04 -0.83
C PHE A 208 -4.29 -0.66 -0.21
N VAL A 209 -3.41 0.29 -0.50
CA VAL A 209 -3.54 1.70 -0.07
C VAL A 209 -4.78 2.36 -0.67
N GLU A 210 -5.12 2.05 -1.92
CA GLU A 210 -6.35 2.54 -2.55
C GLU A 210 -7.60 2.18 -1.74
N CYS A 211 -7.66 0.95 -1.25
CA CYS A 211 -8.81 0.52 -0.45
C CYS A 211 -9.02 1.40 0.78
N PHE A 212 -7.95 1.72 1.49
CA PHE A 212 -8.02 2.58 2.67
C PHE A 212 -8.33 4.04 2.32
N ALA A 213 -7.70 4.59 1.29
CA ALA A 213 -7.97 5.97 0.88
C ALA A 213 -9.44 6.19 0.52
N ARG A 214 -10.05 5.23 -0.16
CA ARG A 214 -11.48 5.26 -0.50
C ARG A 214 -12.39 5.25 0.73
N MET A 215 -11.99 4.61 1.83
CA MET A 215 -12.79 4.58 3.07
C MET A 215 -13.00 5.98 3.69
N PHE A 216 -12.14 6.95 3.35
CA PHE A 216 -12.24 8.33 3.83
C PHE A 216 -12.89 9.29 2.82
N GLY A 217 -13.27 8.80 1.63
CA GLY A 217 -13.96 9.58 0.61
C GLY A 217 -13.07 10.47 -0.25
N PHE A 218 -11.75 10.28 -0.20
CA PHE A 218 -10.82 10.97 -1.09
C PHE A 218 -11.12 10.72 -2.56
N ASP A 219 -10.94 11.76 -3.37
CA ASP A 219 -10.70 11.58 -4.80
C ASP A 219 -9.28 11.03 -4.99
N ILE A 220 -9.20 9.78 -5.45
CA ILE A 220 -7.92 9.08 -5.58
C ILE A 220 -7.04 9.61 -6.71
N TYR A 221 -7.59 10.44 -7.60
CA TYR A 221 -6.86 11.04 -8.73
C TYR A 221 -6.19 12.36 -8.36
N VAL A 222 -6.63 13.02 -7.27
CA VAL A 222 -6.13 14.34 -6.83
C VAL A 222 -5.13 14.17 -5.70
N GLY A 223 -3.84 14.16 -6.06
CA GLY A 223 -2.71 14.07 -5.13
C GLY A 223 -2.13 15.44 -4.74
N VAL A 224 -1.17 15.42 -3.81
CA VAL A 224 -0.43 16.62 -3.32
C VAL A 224 1.00 16.69 -3.86
N TYR A 225 1.55 15.58 -4.33
CA TYR A 225 2.90 15.47 -4.88
C TYR A 225 2.87 15.07 -6.35
N HIS A 226 2.27 13.92 -6.67
CA HIS A 226 2.16 13.49 -8.05
C HIS A 226 1.12 14.35 -8.78
N ARG A 227 1.56 15.08 -9.82
CA ARG A 227 0.69 15.97 -10.61
C ARG A 227 -0.45 15.19 -11.27
N LEU A 228 -1.58 15.87 -11.48
CA LEU A 228 -2.73 15.32 -12.18
C LEU A 228 -2.34 14.83 -13.59
N TRP A 229 -2.72 13.60 -13.88
CA TRP A 229 -2.53 12.99 -15.20
C TRP A 229 -3.70 12.08 -15.50
N PHE A 230 -4.11 12.01 -16.76
CA PHE A 230 -5.26 11.21 -17.17
C PHE A 230 -5.14 9.75 -16.70
N LYS A 231 -6.16 9.25 -16.01
CA LYS A 231 -6.25 7.92 -15.39
C LYS A 231 -5.19 7.59 -14.31
N ARG A 232 -4.33 8.53 -13.92
CA ARG A 232 -3.36 8.32 -12.85
C ARG A 232 -4.01 8.56 -11.50
N LYS A 233 -4.00 7.59 -10.63
CA LYS A 233 -4.47 7.73 -9.25
C LYS A 233 -3.37 8.39 -8.40
N SER A 234 -3.18 9.69 -8.61
CA SER A 234 -2.05 10.46 -8.07
C SER A 234 -1.98 10.43 -6.55
N LEU A 235 -3.12 10.54 -5.85
CA LEU A 235 -3.15 10.44 -4.39
C LEU A 235 -2.64 9.08 -3.89
N ILE A 236 -2.97 8.00 -4.59
CA ILE A 236 -2.51 6.68 -4.18
C ILE A 236 -1.01 6.54 -4.38
N CYS A 237 -0.45 7.13 -5.46
CA CYS A 237 0.99 7.22 -5.63
C CYS A 237 1.65 7.95 -4.44
N ASP A 238 1.04 9.05 -3.98
CA ASP A 238 1.54 9.84 -2.85
C ASP A 238 1.48 9.07 -1.54
N LEU A 239 0.30 8.55 -1.20
CA LEU A 239 0.06 7.87 0.08
C LEU A 239 0.83 6.56 0.24
N MET A 240 1.22 5.91 -0.87
CA MET A 240 2.01 4.67 -0.79
C MET A 240 3.50 4.90 -0.55
N GLU A 241 4.03 6.12 -0.79
CA GLU A 241 5.47 6.38 -0.71
C GLU A 241 6.10 5.96 0.63
N PRO A 242 5.52 6.28 1.80
CA PRO A 242 6.07 5.85 3.09
C PRO A 242 6.10 4.33 3.29
N PHE A 243 5.22 3.59 2.60
CA PHE A 243 5.06 2.14 2.76
C PHE A 243 5.84 1.31 1.75
N ARG A 244 6.51 1.93 0.76
CA ARG A 244 7.30 1.19 -0.25
C ARG A 244 8.35 0.28 0.39
N CYS A 245 8.92 0.71 1.49
CA CYS A 245 9.90 -0.06 2.27
C CYS A 245 9.40 -1.44 2.73
N ILE A 246 8.09 -1.64 2.88
CA ILE A 246 7.49 -2.96 3.16
C ILE A 246 7.80 -3.93 2.02
N ILE A 247 7.57 -3.46 0.79
CA ILE A 247 7.82 -4.25 -0.44
C ILE A 247 9.32 -4.46 -0.64
N ASP A 248 10.13 -3.41 -0.48
CA ASP A 248 11.58 -3.50 -0.63
C ASP A 248 12.17 -4.57 0.29
N ARG A 249 11.78 -4.57 1.57
CA ARG A 249 12.18 -5.56 2.55
C ARG A 249 11.70 -6.96 2.18
N THR A 250 10.44 -7.08 1.75
CA THR A 250 9.83 -8.35 1.38
C THR A 250 10.57 -8.98 0.20
N VAL A 251 10.82 -8.20 -0.85
CA VAL A 251 11.55 -8.66 -2.04
C VAL A 251 12.96 -9.08 -1.68
N ARG A 252 13.73 -8.25 -0.96
CA ARG A 252 15.09 -8.62 -0.54
C ARG A 252 15.11 -9.89 0.32
N THR A 253 14.17 -10.03 1.24
CA THR A 253 14.08 -11.22 2.09
C THR A 253 13.78 -12.47 1.27
N ALA A 254 12.86 -12.39 0.31
CA ALA A 254 12.49 -13.50 -0.55
C ALA A 254 13.64 -13.89 -1.52
N LEU A 255 14.40 -12.91 -2.03
CA LEU A 255 15.60 -13.15 -2.83
C LEU A 255 16.68 -13.89 -2.01
N ASN A 256 16.97 -13.41 -0.80
CA ASN A 256 17.97 -14.02 0.08
C ASN A 256 17.60 -15.45 0.50
N ARG A 257 16.30 -15.77 0.54
CA ARG A 257 15.78 -17.12 0.83
C ARG A 257 15.62 -17.98 -0.43
N GLN A 258 16.02 -17.48 -1.59
CA GLN A 258 15.82 -18.11 -2.91
C GLN A 258 14.34 -18.46 -3.22
N GLN A 259 13.43 -17.78 -2.55
CA GLN A 259 12.00 -17.89 -2.78
C GLN A 259 11.58 -17.17 -4.08
N PHE A 260 12.29 -16.10 -4.45
CA PHE A 260 12.15 -15.40 -5.73
C PHE A 260 13.43 -15.60 -6.55
N THR A 261 13.31 -16.23 -7.71
CA THR A 261 14.45 -16.58 -8.55
C THR A 261 14.20 -16.20 -10.02
N PRO A 262 15.26 -16.01 -10.83
CA PRO A 262 15.07 -15.73 -12.24
C PRO A 262 14.35 -16.85 -13.00
N LYS A 263 14.38 -18.09 -12.52
CA LYS A 263 13.69 -19.25 -13.13
C LYS A 263 12.16 -19.11 -13.13
N HIS A 264 11.61 -18.27 -12.25
CA HIS A 264 10.16 -17.98 -12.16
C HIS A 264 9.68 -17.03 -13.25
N PHE A 265 10.59 -16.49 -14.05
CA PHE A 265 10.26 -15.52 -15.09
C PHE A 265 10.58 -16.07 -16.48
N GLU A 266 9.82 -15.62 -17.45
CA GLU A 266 10.08 -15.76 -18.87
C GLU A 266 10.43 -14.38 -19.46
N VAL A 267 11.31 -14.36 -20.47
CA VAL A 267 11.68 -13.13 -21.15
C VAL A 267 10.89 -13.03 -22.45
N HIS A 268 10.06 -12.01 -22.56
CA HIS A 268 9.32 -11.71 -23.77
C HIS A 268 9.61 -10.29 -24.23
N LYS A 269 10.15 -10.12 -25.43
CA LYS A 269 10.54 -8.81 -26.00
C LYS A 269 11.43 -7.97 -25.07
N GLY A 270 12.35 -8.62 -24.36
CA GLY A 270 13.25 -7.95 -23.41
C GLY A 270 12.67 -7.67 -22.02
N GLU A 271 11.38 -7.96 -21.78
CA GLU A 271 10.73 -7.83 -20.47
C GLU A 271 10.69 -9.17 -19.74
N HIS A 272 11.01 -9.13 -18.44
CA HIS A 272 10.80 -10.27 -17.54
C HIS A 272 9.36 -10.32 -17.08
N ARG A 273 8.67 -11.41 -17.40
CA ARG A 273 7.27 -11.64 -17.01
C ARG A 273 7.18 -12.84 -16.10
N LEU A 274 6.50 -12.68 -14.97
CA LEU A 274 6.27 -13.77 -14.03
C LEU A 274 5.45 -14.88 -14.72
N LYS A 275 5.91 -16.12 -14.64
CA LYS A 275 5.21 -17.29 -15.14
C LYS A 275 3.87 -17.46 -14.41
N ARG A 276 2.84 -17.87 -15.13
CA ARG A 276 1.47 -17.94 -14.62
C ARG A 276 1.32 -18.84 -13.39
N GLU A 277 2.01 -19.97 -13.38
CA GLU A 277 2.03 -20.92 -12.27
C GLU A 277 2.60 -20.33 -10.97
N MET A 278 3.48 -19.33 -11.07
CA MET A 278 4.09 -18.67 -9.92
C MET A 278 3.23 -17.55 -9.30
N ASN A 279 2.15 -17.16 -9.96
CA ASN A 279 1.30 -16.06 -9.49
C ASN A 279 0.77 -16.28 -8.06
N LYS A 280 0.37 -17.52 -7.72
CA LYS A 280 -0.18 -17.84 -6.41
C LYS A 280 0.86 -17.65 -5.29
N GLU A 281 2.10 -18.08 -5.52
CA GLU A 281 3.18 -17.96 -4.56
C GLU A 281 3.58 -16.50 -4.32
N TYR A 282 3.82 -15.74 -5.41
CA TYR A 282 4.15 -14.32 -5.31
C TYR A 282 3.03 -13.50 -4.67
N SER A 283 1.79 -13.77 -5.06
CA SER A 283 0.60 -13.14 -4.47
C SER A 283 0.53 -13.37 -2.96
N LYS A 284 0.76 -14.62 -2.52
CA LYS A 284 0.75 -14.96 -1.10
C LYS A 284 1.80 -14.18 -0.32
N VAL A 285 3.04 -14.13 -0.81
CA VAL A 285 4.15 -13.44 -0.14
C VAL A 285 3.85 -11.94 0.04
N PHE A 286 3.39 -11.26 -1.00
CA PHE A 286 3.06 -9.84 -0.92
C PHE A 286 1.81 -9.57 -0.08
N PHE A 287 0.80 -10.42 -0.21
CA PHE A 287 -0.41 -10.32 0.59
C PHE A 287 -0.11 -10.47 2.08
N ASP A 288 0.60 -11.53 2.48
CA ASP A 288 0.96 -11.78 3.87
C ASP A 288 1.78 -10.61 4.45
N ALA A 289 2.73 -10.08 3.67
CA ALA A 289 3.51 -8.93 4.08
C ALA A 289 2.66 -7.67 4.33
N LEU A 290 1.67 -7.39 3.49
CA LEU A 290 0.81 -6.21 3.61
C LEU A 290 -0.22 -6.35 4.73
N VAL A 291 -0.77 -7.54 4.94
CA VAL A 291 -1.78 -7.80 5.98
C VAL A 291 -1.22 -7.55 7.38
N VAL A 292 0.06 -7.81 7.61
CA VAL A 292 0.73 -7.48 8.88
C VAL A 292 0.60 -5.98 9.20
N TYR A 293 0.71 -5.12 8.19
CA TYR A 293 0.66 -3.66 8.34
C TYR A 293 -0.72 -3.03 8.10
N LYS A 294 -1.79 -3.84 7.94
CA LYS A 294 -3.13 -3.33 7.63
C LYS A 294 -3.60 -2.23 8.59
N SER A 295 -3.36 -2.42 9.88
CA SER A 295 -3.75 -1.46 10.93
C SER A 295 -2.91 -0.20 10.89
N ASP A 296 -1.60 -0.31 10.64
CA ASP A 296 -0.70 0.83 10.56
C ASP A 296 -1.01 1.69 9.34
N ILE A 297 -1.25 1.06 8.18
CA ILE A 297 -1.65 1.75 6.95
C ILE A 297 -2.99 2.46 7.15
N PHE A 298 -3.98 1.79 7.76
CA PHE A 298 -5.27 2.40 8.07
C PHE A 298 -5.12 3.62 8.98
N LYS A 299 -4.42 3.48 10.12
CA LYS A 299 -4.20 4.56 11.08
C LYS A 299 -3.45 5.74 10.46
N TYR A 300 -2.45 5.46 9.63
CA TYR A 300 -1.72 6.48 8.90
C TYR A 300 -2.65 7.29 7.97
N ILE A 301 -3.44 6.61 7.14
CA ILE A 301 -4.36 7.28 6.21
C ILE A 301 -5.47 8.03 6.96
N GLN A 302 -5.95 7.49 8.10
CA GLN A 302 -6.88 8.20 8.97
C GLN A 302 -6.27 9.49 9.54
N ALA A 303 -5.03 9.42 10.04
CA ALA A 303 -4.33 10.60 10.56
C ALA A 303 -4.06 11.62 9.45
N TYR A 304 -3.62 11.16 8.27
CA TYR A 304 -3.46 12.01 7.10
C TYR A 304 -4.77 12.74 6.75
N TYR A 305 -5.88 12.00 6.69
CA TYR A 305 -7.21 12.58 6.46
C TYR A 305 -7.55 13.68 7.47
N ARG A 306 -7.32 13.42 8.77
CA ARG A 306 -7.59 14.38 9.84
C ARG A 306 -6.73 15.63 9.74
N CYS A 307 -5.44 15.47 9.47
CA CYS A 307 -4.54 16.59 9.26
C CYS A 307 -4.95 17.41 8.04
N PHE A 308 -5.22 16.76 6.91
CA PHE A 308 -5.65 17.41 5.70
C PHE A 308 -6.94 18.19 5.88
N MET A 309 -7.99 17.56 6.45
CA MET A 309 -9.27 18.23 6.71
C MET A 309 -9.18 19.34 7.74
N GLY A 310 -8.35 19.16 8.78
CA GLY A 310 -8.12 20.16 9.81
C GLY A 310 -7.21 21.32 9.41
N GLY A 311 -6.61 21.30 8.20
CA GLY A 311 -5.63 22.31 7.78
C GLY A 311 -4.41 22.38 8.70
N LYS A 312 -3.95 21.21 9.16
CA LYS A 312 -2.84 21.11 10.09
C LYS A 312 -1.50 21.44 9.41
N SER A 313 -0.55 21.95 10.19
CA SER A 313 0.81 22.20 9.72
C SER A 313 1.52 20.90 9.28
N PRO A 314 2.47 20.94 8.36
CA PRO A 314 3.12 19.76 7.77
C PRO A 314 3.79 18.85 8.80
N ASP A 315 4.32 19.41 9.89
CA ASP A 315 4.96 18.67 10.99
C ASP A 315 3.99 17.74 11.74
N GLN A 316 2.69 18.01 11.71
CA GLN A 316 1.64 17.22 12.35
C GLN A 316 1.16 16.04 11.50
N TYR A 317 1.58 15.97 10.22
CA TYR A 317 1.20 14.85 9.36
C TYR A 317 1.86 13.54 9.83
N PRO A 318 1.17 12.41 9.65
CA PRO A 318 1.66 11.13 10.13
C PRO A 318 2.96 10.73 9.44
N ARG A 319 3.77 9.96 10.15
CA ARG A 319 4.96 9.30 9.62
C ARG A 319 4.86 7.81 9.89
N PHE A 320 5.14 7.01 8.88
CA PHE A 320 5.25 5.57 9.01
C PHE A 320 6.70 5.21 9.30
N GLU A 321 6.91 4.24 10.17
CA GLU A 321 8.21 3.69 10.50
C GLU A 321 8.18 2.18 10.31
N ILE A 322 9.09 1.67 9.42
CA ILE A 322 9.23 0.26 9.09
C ILE A 322 9.85 -0.54 10.24
#